data_cadee8ccb8878b45dd2a24e9fdec8957
#
_entry.id   cadee8ccb8878b45dd2a24e9fdec8957
#
_cell.length_a   1.000
_cell.length_b   1.000
_cell.length_c   1.000
_cell.angle_alpha   90.00
_cell.angle_beta   90.00
_cell.angle_gamma   90.00
#
_symmetry.space_group_name_H-M   'P 1'
#
loop_
_entity.id
_entity.type
_entity.pdbx_description
1 polymer ?
#
loop_
_entity_poly.entity_id
_entity_poly.type
_entity_poly.pdbx_seq_one_letter_code
_entity_poly.pdbx_strand_id
1 'polypeptide(L)'
;MEKRTENMIRNYEIVGTLTTDNSGFSRWGRATCGGRTVFIKEFLTPVYPADDSGLSESLIRSKRMVCQEFYQKKEDLYHRLAECQTGNIIWVEEFFRYGARYYITTEFVQDAVDTINTVKTLSDEKKRIILRLLAYNIGVLHGKGIVHSDIKPNNILVKPTLGGYYTAKLIDFDASFTIDDPPKAGDDVHGDFVYLAPEVFLQMRDVSGCLNEKIDIFSLGLVMHELWCGSLPSFSGEFNYAFEAIVNNETVFIDRSIPADVSRLISRMLLLDPRQRPSAEECFSSLGDPLPVGITEAAKDPTVREAVGGSEAAAAKSLWKRAGDL
;
A
#
# COMPACT_ATOMS: atom_id res chain seq x y z
N MET A 1 28.33 26.93 -16.98
CA MET A 1 27.16 26.11 -17.35
C MET A 1 27.34 24.68 -16.83
N GLU A 2 27.50 24.47 -15.51
CA GLU A 2 27.75 23.14 -14.92
C GLU A 2 27.15 23.00 -13.51
N LYS A 3 25.81 23.18 -13.39
CA LYS A 3 25.09 22.94 -12.14
C LYS A 3 23.81 22.14 -12.32
N ARG A 4 23.63 21.42 -13.42
CA ARG A 4 22.37 20.70 -13.73
C ARG A 4 22.41 19.18 -13.47
N THR A 5 23.52 18.61 -13.03
CA THR A 5 23.68 17.15 -12.93
C THR A 5 23.44 16.56 -11.53
N GLU A 6 23.37 17.36 -10.48
CA GLU A 6 23.25 16.83 -9.10
C GLU A 6 21.83 16.39 -8.69
N ASN A 7 20.79 16.76 -9.45
CA ASN A 7 19.38 16.47 -9.10
C ASN A 7 18.67 15.55 -10.10
N MET A 8 19.40 14.87 -10.99
CA MET A 8 18.80 13.99 -11.99
C MET A 8 18.98 12.52 -11.65
N ILE A 9 17.88 11.78 -11.66
CA ILE A 9 17.86 10.31 -11.60
C ILE A 9 17.23 9.83 -12.91
N ARG A 10 18.05 9.36 -13.87
CA ARG A 10 17.64 9.13 -15.26
C ARG A 10 17.05 10.42 -15.89
N ASN A 11 15.77 10.36 -16.28
CA ASN A 11 14.98 11.46 -16.84
C ASN A 11 14.10 12.19 -15.81
N TYR A 12 14.26 11.87 -14.52
CA TYR A 12 13.52 12.47 -13.42
C TYR A 12 14.36 13.57 -12.74
N GLU A 13 13.88 14.81 -12.78
CA GLU A 13 14.47 15.95 -12.08
C GLU A 13 13.87 16.04 -10.68
N ILE A 14 14.66 15.81 -9.64
CA ILE A 14 14.22 15.83 -8.24
C ILE A 14 13.87 17.26 -7.83
N VAL A 15 12.68 17.46 -7.30
CA VAL A 15 12.19 18.73 -6.77
C VAL A 15 12.52 18.82 -5.29
N GLY A 16 13.56 19.57 -4.95
CA GLY A 16 14.07 19.68 -3.58
C GLY A 16 15.03 18.54 -3.24
N THR A 17 14.82 17.88 -2.10
CA THR A 17 15.62 16.75 -1.62
C THR A 17 14.72 15.56 -1.28
N LEU A 18 15.22 14.35 -1.47
CA LEU A 18 14.53 13.15 -0.98
C LEU A 18 14.65 13.08 0.56
N THR A 19 13.52 12.83 1.23
CA THR A 19 13.43 12.68 2.69
C THR A 19 13.22 11.22 3.10
N THR A 20 13.57 10.90 4.34
CA THR A 20 13.25 9.62 5.01
C THR A 20 12.06 9.73 5.95
N ASP A 21 11.40 10.88 6.02
CA ASP A 21 10.28 11.12 6.93
C ASP A 21 9.19 10.07 6.73
N ASN A 22 8.74 9.47 7.82
CA ASN A 22 7.73 8.39 7.82
C ASN A 22 8.10 7.16 6.97
N SER A 23 9.40 6.97 6.62
CA SER A 23 9.86 5.84 5.84
C SER A 23 11.15 5.27 6.44
N GLY A 24 11.11 4.04 6.99
CA GLY A 24 12.28 3.41 7.61
C GLY A 24 13.33 2.89 6.61
N PHE A 25 12.92 2.56 5.38
CA PHE A 25 13.74 1.79 4.43
C PHE A 25 13.86 2.43 3.04
N SER A 26 13.33 3.63 2.87
CA SER A 26 13.37 4.35 1.61
C SER A 26 13.55 5.86 1.80
N ARG A 27 13.96 6.54 0.73
CA ARG A 27 13.87 8.01 0.62
C ARG A 27 12.86 8.33 -0.46
N TRP A 28 12.08 9.37 -0.25
CA TRP A 28 11.04 9.75 -1.20
C TRP A 28 10.93 11.26 -1.39
N GLY A 29 10.30 11.64 -2.46
CA GLY A 29 10.08 13.04 -2.78
C GLY A 29 9.29 13.23 -4.07
N ARG A 30 9.30 14.47 -4.55
CA ARG A 30 8.71 14.83 -5.84
C ARG A 30 9.80 14.89 -6.90
N ALA A 31 9.43 14.50 -8.11
CA ALA A 31 10.27 14.70 -9.29
C ALA A 31 9.42 15.23 -10.45
N THR A 32 10.07 15.78 -11.47
CA THR A 32 9.44 16.15 -12.73
C THR A 32 10.01 15.31 -13.87
N CYS A 33 9.13 14.83 -14.74
CA CYS A 33 9.48 14.09 -15.94
C CYS A 33 8.56 14.52 -17.09
N GLY A 34 9.11 15.02 -18.18
CA GLY A 34 8.33 15.49 -19.33
C GLY A 34 7.30 16.58 -18.98
N GLY A 35 7.58 17.44 -18.00
CA GLY A 35 6.68 18.51 -17.55
C GLY A 35 5.58 18.05 -16.58
N ARG A 36 5.52 16.75 -16.23
CA ARG A 36 4.58 16.19 -15.23
C ARG A 36 5.28 16.02 -13.89
N THR A 37 4.56 16.25 -12.80
CA THR A 37 5.02 15.93 -11.44
C THR A 37 4.70 14.49 -11.14
N VAL A 38 5.69 13.75 -10.63
CA VAL A 38 5.56 12.36 -10.17
C VAL A 38 6.05 12.26 -8.73
N PHE A 39 5.60 11.24 -8.02
CA PHE A 39 6.21 10.80 -6.77
C PHE A 39 7.35 9.84 -7.11
N ILE A 40 8.51 10.01 -6.48
CA ILE A 40 9.66 9.12 -6.65
C ILE A 40 10.11 8.61 -5.27
N LYS A 41 10.41 7.32 -5.20
CA LYS A 41 10.95 6.67 -4.01
C LYS A 41 12.22 5.90 -4.37
N GLU A 42 13.27 6.06 -3.54
CA GLU A 42 14.52 5.33 -3.61
C GLU A 42 14.57 4.27 -2.52
N PHE A 43 14.76 3.01 -2.88
CA PHE A 43 14.99 1.94 -1.92
C PHE A 43 16.42 2.01 -1.36
N LEU A 44 16.56 2.03 -0.04
CA LEU A 44 17.87 2.06 0.63
C LEU A 44 18.54 0.69 0.64
N THR A 45 17.77 -0.39 0.54
CA THR A 45 18.23 -1.78 0.44
C THR A 45 17.37 -2.54 -0.59
N PRO A 46 17.94 -3.54 -1.29
CA PRO A 46 19.37 -3.88 -1.32
C PRO A 46 20.19 -2.86 -2.14
N VAL A 47 21.50 -2.85 -1.91
CA VAL A 47 22.45 -2.01 -2.66
C VAL A 47 23.18 -2.89 -3.67
N TYR A 48 23.08 -2.56 -4.95
CA TYR A 48 23.79 -3.29 -6.00
C TYR A 48 25.30 -3.06 -5.87
N PRO A 49 26.11 -4.12 -5.75
CA PRO A 49 27.54 -3.98 -5.54
C PRO A 49 28.25 -3.48 -6.81
N ALA A 50 29.15 -2.49 -6.64
CA ALA A 50 30.07 -2.06 -7.69
C ALA A 50 31.18 -3.11 -7.93
N ASP A 51 31.70 -3.18 -9.16
CA ASP A 51 32.77 -4.11 -9.52
C ASP A 51 34.06 -3.82 -8.80
N ASP A 52 34.32 -2.55 -8.51
CA ASP A 52 35.54 -2.01 -7.82
C ASP A 52 35.34 -1.86 -6.30
N SER A 53 34.33 -2.52 -5.71
CA SER A 53 33.99 -2.38 -4.29
C SER A 53 35.00 -2.93 -3.30
N GLY A 54 36.06 -3.58 -3.77
CA GLY A 54 37.08 -4.24 -2.91
C GLY A 54 36.59 -5.49 -2.19
N LEU A 55 35.36 -5.94 -2.47
CA LEU A 55 34.78 -7.16 -1.91
C LEU A 55 35.29 -8.40 -2.66
N SER A 56 35.27 -9.57 -1.99
CA SER A 56 35.55 -10.84 -2.67
C SER A 56 34.52 -11.15 -3.76
N GLU A 57 34.92 -11.85 -4.83
CA GLU A 57 34.04 -12.25 -5.92
C GLU A 57 32.81 -13.04 -5.44
N SER A 58 33.02 -13.92 -4.44
CA SER A 58 31.93 -14.71 -3.86
C SER A 58 30.88 -13.82 -3.17
N LEU A 59 31.32 -12.79 -2.46
CA LEU A 59 30.42 -11.85 -1.78
C LEU A 59 29.70 -10.94 -2.79
N ILE A 60 30.41 -10.47 -3.84
CA ILE A 60 29.77 -9.71 -4.93
C ILE A 60 28.68 -10.54 -5.58
N ARG A 61 28.95 -11.83 -5.89
CA ARG A 61 27.98 -12.73 -6.48
C ARG A 61 26.77 -12.93 -5.58
N SER A 62 26.97 -13.17 -4.28
CA SER A 62 25.88 -13.33 -3.32
C SER A 62 25.01 -12.06 -3.25
N LYS A 63 25.61 -10.86 -3.16
CA LYS A 63 24.88 -9.59 -3.15
C LYS A 63 24.09 -9.36 -4.44
N ARG A 64 24.66 -9.71 -5.59
CA ARG A 64 23.96 -9.61 -6.89
C ARG A 64 22.74 -10.53 -6.97
N MET A 65 22.85 -11.74 -6.40
CA MET A 65 21.70 -12.66 -6.32
C MET A 65 20.55 -12.06 -5.49
N VAL A 66 20.86 -11.49 -4.31
CA VAL A 66 19.86 -10.80 -3.48
C VAL A 66 19.23 -9.62 -4.24
N CYS A 67 20.02 -8.85 -4.95
CA CYS A 67 19.53 -7.73 -5.77
C CYS A 67 18.65 -8.19 -6.92
N GLN A 68 18.98 -9.29 -7.57
CA GLN A 68 18.20 -9.87 -8.66
C GLN A 68 16.87 -10.42 -8.15
N GLU A 69 16.88 -11.14 -7.02
CA GLU A 69 15.67 -11.65 -6.38
C GLU A 69 14.73 -10.52 -5.99
N PHE A 70 15.25 -9.47 -5.34
CA PHE A 70 14.49 -8.27 -5.01
C PHE A 70 13.86 -7.64 -6.24
N TYR A 71 14.65 -7.47 -7.31
CA TYR A 71 14.16 -6.86 -8.55
C TYR A 71 13.01 -7.68 -9.16
N GLN A 72 13.18 -8.99 -9.27
CA GLN A 72 12.18 -9.88 -9.84
C GLN A 72 10.88 -9.91 -9.01
N LYS A 73 10.98 -9.99 -7.68
CA LYS A 73 9.80 -9.94 -6.79
C LYS A 73 9.04 -8.64 -6.94
N LYS A 74 9.75 -7.49 -6.98
CA LYS A 74 9.10 -6.17 -7.15
C LYS A 74 8.52 -6.00 -8.55
N GLU A 75 9.21 -6.46 -9.57
CA GLU A 75 8.73 -6.42 -10.96
C GLU A 75 7.42 -7.23 -11.10
N ASP A 76 7.36 -8.46 -10.61
CA ASP A 76 6.14 -9.29 -10.63
C ASP A 76 4.99 -8.62 -9.86
N LEU A 77 5.26 -8.10 -8.66
CA LEU A 77 4.28 -7.37 -7.86
C LEU A 77 3.70 -6.16 -8.63
N TYR A 78 4.56 -5.32 -9.22
CA TYR A 78 4.11 -4.13 -9.93
C TYR A 78 3.42 -4.44 -11.26
N HIS A 79 3.78 -5.55 -11.91
CA HIS A 79 3.04 -6.06 -13.06
C HIS A 79 1.61 -6.45 -12.68
N ARG A 80 1.43 -7.23 -11.63
CA ARG A 80 0.09 -7.59 -11.12
C ARG A 80 -0.69 -6.34 -10.66
N LEU A 81 -0.01 -5.39 -10.00
CA LEU A 81 -0.61 -4.14 -9.56
C LEU A 81 -1.12 -3.30 -10.74
N ALA A 82 -0.40 -3.28 -11.86
CA ALA A 82 -0.83 -2.59 -13.07
C ALA A 82 -2.12 -3.16 -13.68
N GLU A 83 -2.51 -4.39 -13.34
CA GLU A 83 -3.79 -4.98 -13.72
C GLU A 83 -4.95 -4.55 -12.80
N CYS A 84 -4.65 -3.96 -11.63
CA CYS A 84 -5.62 -3.50 -10.63
C CYS A 84 -6.14 -2.09 -10.93
N GLN A 85 -6.63 -1.83 -12.16
CA GLN A 85 -6.99 -0.48 -12.63
C GLN A 85 -8.39 -0.06 -12.12
N THR A 86 -8.49 0.33 -10.86
CA THR A 86 -9.73 0.86 -10.27
C THR A 86 -9.77 2.39 -10.21
N GLY A 87 -8.66 3.09 -10.50
CA GLY A 87 -8.48 4.52 -10.24
C GLY A 87 -8.20 4.84 -8.76
N ASN A 88 -8.48 3.91 -7.84
CA ASN A 88 -8.31 4.06 -6.39
C ASN A 88 -7.16 3.23 -5.83
N ILE A 89 -6.31 2.69 -6.68
CA ILE A 89 -5.03 2.08 -6.37
C ILE A 89 -3.98 2.94 -7.07
N ILE A 90 -2.86 3.21 -6.40
CA ILE A 90 -1.81 4.07 -6.95
C ILE A 90 -1.30 3.51 -8.28
N TRP A 91 -1.16 4.39 -9.27
CA TRP A 91 -0.56 4.00 -10.54
C TRP A 91 0.97 4.02 -10.43
N VAL A 92 1.61 2.87 -10.70
CA VAL A 92 3.06 2.77 -10.81
C VAL A 92 3.45 3.11 -12.25
N GLU A 93 4.29 4.15 -12.41
CA GLU A 93 4.79 4.56 -13.72
C GLU A 93 5.99 3.72 -14.16
N GLU A 94 7.00 3.61 -13.29
CA GLU A 94 8.21 2.86 -13.59
C GLU A 94 8.87 2.32 -12.31
N PHE A 95 9.43 1.11 -12.40
CA PHE A 95 10.35 0.55 -11.40
C PHE A 95 11.67 0.25 -12.10
N PHE A 96 12.79 0.75 -11.57
CA PHE A 96 14.08 0.65 -12.24
C PHE A 96 15.26 0.71 -11.29
N ARG A 97 16.41 0.25 -11.77
CA ARG A 97 17.71 0.47 -11.12
C ARG A 97 18.44 1.64 -11.79
N TYR A 98 19.03 2.51 -10.96
CA TYR A 98 19.95 3.55 -11.41
C TYR A 98 21.16 3.61 -10.48
N GLY A 99 22.35 3.43 -11.03
CA GLY A 99 23.56 3.22 -10.23
C GLY A 99 23.45 1.99 -9.33
N ALA A 100 23.71 2.17 -8.05
CA ALA A 100 23.63 1.12 -7.04
C ALA A 100 22.25 1.00 -6.36
N ARG A 101 21.25 1.81 -6.73
CA ARG A 101 19.97 1.93 -6.05
C ARG A 101 18.81 1.56 -6.96
N TYR A 102 17.68 1.19 -6.34
CA TYR A 102 16.42 0.92 -7.00
C TYR A 102 15.44 2.05 -6.73
N TYR A 103 14.61 2.34 -7.71
CA TYR A 103 13.64 3.44 -7.68
C TYR A 103 12.29 2.96 -8.18
N ILE A 104 11.26 3.56 -7.61
CA ILE A 104 9.90 3.45 -8.13
C ILE A 104 9.35 4.86 -8.33
N THR A 105 8.64 5.07 -9.42
CA THR A 105 7.88 6.30 -9.66
C THR A 105 6.40 5.98 -9.76
N THR A 106 5.57 6.84 -9.18
CA THR A 106 4.12 6.74 -9.22
C THR A 106 3.50 8.08 -9.58
N GLU A 107 2.23 8.07 -9.93
CA GLU A 107 1.46 9.30 -10.05
C GLU A 107 1.59 10.14 -8.77
N PHE A 108 1.61 11.47 -8.92
CA PHE A 108 1.55 12.39 -7.78
C PHE A 108 0.09 12.78 -7.51
N VAL A 109 -0.44 12.32 -6.38
CA VAL A 109 -1.82 12.62 -5.98
C VAL A 109 -1.88 13.99 -5.32
N GLN A 110 -2.49 14.96 -6.01
CA GLN A 110 -2.72 16.31 -5.48
C GLN A 110 -4.00 16.36 -4.65
N ASP A 111 -4.06 17.36 -3.76
CA ASP A 111 -5.26 17.71 -2.98
C ASP A 111 -5.79 16.59 -2.06
N ALA A 112 -4.93 15.64 -1.67
CA ALA A 112 -5.26 14.71 -0.61
C ALA A 112 -5.39 15.46 0.72
N VAL A 113 -6.43 15.10 1.50
CA VAL A 113 -6.71 15.70 2.81
C VAL A 113 -6.19 14.79 3.92
N ASP A 114 -6.08 15.33 5.15
CA ASP A 114 -5.81 14.51 6.34
C ASP A 114 -6.92 13.46 6.49
N THR A 115 -6.54 12.21 6.32
CA THR A 115 -7.49 11.10 6.20
C THR A 115 -8.31 10.93 7.47
N ILE A 116 -7.68 10.81 8.64
CA ILE A 116 -8.39 10.58 9.92
C ILE A 116 -9.22 11.82 10.29
N ASN A 117 -8.59 13.01 10.31
CA ASN A 117 -9.26 14.22 10.75
C ASN A 117 -10.41 14.64 9.85
N THR A 118 -10.36 14.27 8.56
CA THR A 118 -11.46 14.53 7.64
C THR A 118 -12.56 13.48 7.79
N VAL A 119 -12.23 12.19 7.69
CA VAL A 119 -13.24 11.14 7.62
C VAL A 119 -14.07 11.05 8.90
N LYS A 120 -13.46 11.15 10.09
CA LYS A 120 -14.18 11.10 11.37
C LYS A 120 -15.29 12.15 11.50
N THR A 121 -15.20 13.29 10.78
CA THR A 121 -16.19 14.37 10.83
C THR A 121 -17.33 14.22 9.82
N LEU A 122 -17.24 13.28 8.91
CA LEU A 122 -18.26 13.05 7.87
C LEU A 122 -19.52 12.41 8.44
N SER A 123 -20.62 12.50 7.69
CA SER A 123 -21.84 11.73 7.98
C SER A 123 -21.57 10.21 7.85
N ASP A 124 -22.35 9.41 8.55
CA ASP A 124 -22.25 7.94 8.52
C ASP A 124 -22.34 7.38 7.10
N GLU A 125 -23.20 7.97 6.26
CA GLU A 125 -23.30 7.61 4.84
C GLU A 125 -21.96 7.79 4.11
N LYS A 126 -21.33 8.95 4.24
CA LYS A 126 -20.05 9.25 3.58
C LYS A 126 -18.91 8.38 4.13
N LYS A 127 -18.90 8.12 5.44
CA LYS A 127 -17.96 7.18 6.06
C LYS A 127 -18.11 5.78 5.46
N ARG A 128 -19.35 5.26 5.37
CA ARG A 128 -19.62 3.94 4.76
C ARG A 128 -19.14 3.87 3.32
N ILE A 129 -19.32 4.92 2.52
CA ILE A 129 -18.84 4.95 1.13
C ILE A 129 -17.31 4.81 1.10
N ILE A 130 -16.59 5.54 1.94
CA ILE A 130 -15.12 5.45 2.00
C ILE A 130 -14.67 4.06 2.43
N LEU A 131 -15.27 3.50 3.49
CA LEU A 131 -14.93 2.15 3.96
C LEU A 131 -15.24 1.07 2.92
N ARG A 132 -16.33 1.23 2.16
CA ARG A 132 -16.67 0.33 1.04
C ARG A 132 -15.65 0.42 -0.09
N LEU A 133 -15.22 1.64 -0.45
CA LEU A 133 -14.17 1.83 -1.45
C LEU A 133 -12.87 1.15 -1.03
N LEU A 134 -12.48 1.25 0.24
CA LEU A 134 -11.31 0.58 0.77
C LEU A 134 -11.45 -0.95 0.68
N ALA A 135 -12.57 -1.50 1.16
CA ALA A 135 -12.83 -2.94 1.07
C ALA A 135 -12.84 -3.43 -0.39
N TYR A 136 -13.44 -2.66 -1.31
CA TYR A 136 -13.43 -2.96 -2.75
C TYR A 136 -12.01 -3.00 -3.31
N ASN A 137 -11.19 -1.98 -3.03
CA ASN A 137 -9.81 -1.90 -3.54
C ASN A 137 -8.95 -3.05 -3.01
N ILE A 138 -9.09 -3.39 -1.73
CA ILE A 138 -8.41 -4.55 -1.12
C ILE A 138 -8.89 -5.84 -1.78
N GLY A 139 -10.19 -5.98 -2.06
CA GLY A 139 -10.73 -7.13 -2.79
C GLY A 139 -10.16 -7.28 -4.20
N VAL A 140 -9.93 -6.16 -4.91
CA VAL A 140 -9.26 -6.16 -6.22
C VAL A 140 -7.81 -6.63 -6.12
N LEU A 141 -7.06 -6.18 -5.10
CA LEU A 141 -5.69 -6.64 -4.84
C LEU A 141 -5.66 -8.14 -4.55
N HIS A 142 -6.52 -8.60 -3.62
CA HIS A 142 -6.61 -10.00 -3.22
C HIS A 142 -7.00 -10.91 -4.41
N GLY A 143 -7.89 -10.44 -5.29
CA GLY A 143 -8.26 -11.13 -6.53
C GLY A 143 -7.12 -11.28 -7.54
N LYS A 144 -6.05 -10.48 -7.39
CA LYS A 144 -4.80 -10.57 -8.17
C LYS A 144 -3.67 -11.25 -7.40
N GLY A 145 -3.98 -11.82 -6.24
CA GLY A 145 -3.01 -12.47 -5.36
C GLY A 145 -2.01 -11.50 -4.73
N ILE A 146 -2.37 -10.21 -4.57
CA ILE A 146 -1.54 -9.20 -3.92
C ILE A 146 -2.06 -9.00 -2.50
N VAL A 147 -1.15 -9.08 -1.53
CA VAL A 147 -1.37 -8.69 -0.14
C VAL A 147 -0.64 -7.37 0.10
N HIS A 148 -1.36 -6.36 0.59
CA HIS A 148 -0.78 -5.02 0.81
C HIS A 148 0.21 -5.00 1.96
N SER A 149 -0.13 -5.68 3.06
CA SER A 149 0.70 -5.91 4.26
C SER A 149 1.03 -4.66 5.11
N ASP A 150 0.67 -3.45 4.67
CA ASP A 150 0.86 -2.20 5.44
C ASP A 150 -0.35 -1.26 5.30
N ILE A 151 -1.57 -1.81 5.54
CA ILE A 151 -2.80 -1.02 5.53
C ILE A 151 -2.86 -0.17 6.81
N LYS A 152 -2.77 1.16 6.62
CA LYS A 152 -2.85 2.17 7.69
C LYS A 152 -3.32 3.51 7.10
N PRO A 153 -3.80 4.46 7.93
CA PRO A 153 -4.30 5.75 7.42
C PRO A 153 -3.30 6.52 6.56
N ASN A 154 -1.99 6.45 6.88
CA ASN A 154 -0.94 7.12 6.11
C ASN A 154 -0.78 6.56 4.68
N ASN A 155 -1.21 5.32 4.46
CA ASN A 155 -1.18 4.66 3.15
C ASN A 155 -2.54 4.74 2.43
N ILE A 156 -3.43 5.63 2.91
CA ILE A 156 -4.74 5.90 2.33
C ILE A 156 -4.86 7.38 2.05
N LEU A 157 -4.89 7.77 0.78
CA LEU A 157 -5.12 9.15 0.38
C LEU A 157 -6.60 9.37 0.13
N VAL A 158 -7.21 10.21 0.95
CA VAL A 158 -8.60 10.64 0.79
C VAL A 158 -8.64 11.96 0.03
N LYS A 159 -9.49 12.03 -0.98
CA LYS A 159 -9.63 13.21 -1.84
C LYS A 159 -11.11 13.56 -2.04
N PRO A 160 -11.50 14.86 -1.92
CA PRO A 160 -12.85 15.28 -2.24
C PRO A 160 -13.14 15.13 -3.75
N THR A 161 -14.39 14.81 -4.09
CA THR A 161 -14.90 14.73 -5.45
C THR A 161 -15.87 15.88 -5.74
N LEU A 162 -16.15 16.14 -7.03
CA LEU A 162 -17.06 17.22 -7.45
C LEU A 162 -18.49 17.08 -6.89
N GLY A 163 -18.94 15.86 -6.57
CA GLY A 163 -20.26 15.59 -5.99
C GLY A 163 -20.36 15.76 -4.48
N GLY A 164 -19.32 16.31 -3.81
CA GLY A 164 -19.28 16.46 -2.36
C GLY A 164 -19.07 15.15 -1.61
N TYR A 165 -18.68 14.08 -2.29
CA TYR A 165 -18.23 12.80 -1.74
C TYR A 165 -16.70 12.80 -1.67
N TYR A 166 -16.15 11.65 -1.29
CA TYR A 166 -14.71 11.42 -1.21
C TYR A 166 -14.34 10.12 -1.90
N THR A 167 -13.18 10.10 -2.53
CA THR A 167 -12.53 8.87 -2.96
C THR A 167 -11.40 8.53 -2.01
N ALA A 168 -11.01 7.25 -1.95
CA ALA A 168 -9.91 6.76 -1.12
C ALA A 168 -8.97 5.91 -1.99
N LYS A 169 -7.72 6.34 -2.09
CA LYS A 169 -6.69 5.68 -2.90
C LYS A 169 -5.68 4.99 -2.01
N LEU A 170 -5.42 3.70 -2.25
CA LEU A 170 -4.35 2.94 -1.61
C LEU A 170 -3.01 3.28 -2.26
N ILE A 171 -2.01 3.53 -1.42
CA ILE A 171 -0.64 3.86 -1.81
C ILE A 171 0.36 3.00 -1.03
N ASP A 172 1.61 3.02 -1.44
CA ASP A 172 2.76 2.42 -0.77
C ASP A 172 2.72 0.89 -0.67
N PHE A 173 3.18 0.25 -1.74
CA PHE A 173 3.26 -1.21 -1.87
C PHE A 173 4.65 -1.77 -1.52
N ASP A 174 5.44 -1.08 -0.70
CA ASP A 174 6.80 -1.53 -0.36
C ASP A 174 6.81 -2.82 0.46
N ALA A 175 5.89 -2.95 1.42
CA ALA A 175 5.73 -4.14 2.23
C ALA A 175 4.91 -5.25 1.57
N SER A 176 4.32 -4.97 0.39
CA SER A 176 3.42 -5.89 -0.29
C SER A 176 4.16 -7.10 -0.86
N PHE A 177 3.45 -8.22 -0.86
CA PHE A 177 3.93 -9.47 -1.41
C PHE A 177 2.82 -10.18 -2.21
N THR A 178 3.20 -11.20 -3.00
CA THR A 178 2.24 -12.04 -3.69
C THR A 178 1.91 -13.28 -2.86
N ILE A 179 0.66 -13.74 -2.91
CA ILE A 179 0.20 -14.90 -2.14
C ILE A 179 0.96 -16.18 -2.51
N ASP A 180 1.54 -16.21 -3.71
CA ASP A 180 2.34 -17.33 -4.22
C ASP A 180 3.76 -17.36 -3.62
N ASP A 181 4.26 -16.22 -3.13
CA ASP A 181 5.59 -16.08 -2.50
C ASP A 181 5.50 -15.19 -1.23
N PRO A 182 4.79 -15.67 -0.19
CA PRO A 182 4.67 -14.93 1.06
C PRO A 182 5.99 -14.90 1.82
N PRO A 183 6.24 -13.88 2.67
CA PRO A 183 7.39 -13.84 3.56
C PRO A 183 7.48 -15.09 4.42
N LYS A 184 8.69 -15.63 4.57
CA LYS A 184 8.98 -16.81 5.39
C LYS A 184 9.38 -16.40 6.80
N ALA A 185 9.36 -17.37 7.73
CA ALA A 185 9.91 -17.15 9.06
C ALA A 185 11.40 -16.74 8.95
N GLY A 186 11.77 -15.66 9.62
CA GLY A 186 13.11 -15.06 9.56
C GLY A 186 13.31 -14.02 8.43
N ASP A 187 12.36 -13.86 7.52
CA ASP A 187 12.38 -12.71 6.61
C ASP A 187 12.02 -11.42 7.38
N ASP A 188 12.59 -10.30 6.95
CA ASP A 188 12.21 -8.99 7.46
C ASP A 188 10.78 -8.67 7.03
N VAL A 189 9.80 -8.92 7.90
CA VAL A 189 8.42 -8.51 7.68
C VAL A 189 8.28 -7.06 8.08
N HIS A 190 7.97 -6.22 7.11
CA HIS A 190 7.77 -4.80 7.30
C HIS A 190 6.28 -4.50 7.52
N GLY A 191 5.98 -3.59 8.43
CA GLY A 191 4.63 -3.12 8.71
C GLY A 191 4.63 -2.23 9.95
N ASP A 192 3.57 -1.45 10.10
CA ASP A 192 3.38 -0.62 11.29
C ASP A 192 2.78 -1.46 12.41
N PHE A 193 3.50 -1.57 13.54
CA PHE A 193 3.06 -2.35 14.71
C PHE A 193 1.66 -1.98 15.20
N VAL A 194 1.24 -0.73 15.00
CA VAL A 194 -0.09 -0.27 15.40
C VAL A 194 -1.21 -1.02 14.68
N TYR A 195 -0.99 -1.39 13.40
CA TYR A 195 -1.98 -2.04 12.55
C TYR A 195 -1.65 -3.50 12.24
N LEU A 196 -0.61 -4.04 12.85
CA LEU A 196 -0.08 -5.37 12.59
C LEU A 196 -1.10 -6.45 12.98
N ALA A 197 -1.25 -7.47 12.13
CA ALA A 197 -2.08 -8.63 12.43
C ALA A 197 -1.36 -9.60 13.39
N PRO A 198 -2.10 -10.33 14.26
CA PRO A 198 -1.52 -11.27 15.23
C PRO A 198 -0.61 -12.32 14.62
N GLU A 199 -0.98 -12.89 13.46
CA GLU A 199 -0.19 -13.92 12.78
C GLU A 199 1.15 -13.40 12.24
N VAL A 200 1.24 -12.12 11.86
CA VAL A 200 2.50 -11.49 11.46
C VAL A 200 3.44 -11.41 12.67
N PHE A 201 2.94 -10.97 13.82
CA PHE A 201 3.70 -10.94 15.06
C PHE A 201 4.15 -12.33 15.50
N LEU A 202 3.28 -13.34 15.39
CA LEU A 202 3.62 -14.73 15.72
C LEU A 202 4.71 -15.27 14.80
N GLN A 203 4.66 -14.95 13.50
CA GLN A 203 5.70 -15.35 12.54
C GLN A 203 7.05 -14.70 12.86
N MET A 204 7.09 -13.43 13.28
CA MET A 204 8.32 -12.76 13.76
C MET A 204 8.95 -13.46 14.97
N ARG A 205 8.20 -14.30 15.69
CA ARG A 205 8.64 -15.12 16.81
C ARG A 205 8.87 -16.59 16.47
N ASP A 206 9.10 -16.90 15.20
CA ASP A 206 9.29 -18.27 14.70
C ASP A 206 8.11 -19.23 15.00
N VAL A 207 6.93 -18.69 15.32
CA VAL A 207 5.72 -19.50 15.40
C VAL A 207 5.18 -19.70 13.98
N SER A 208 5.22 -20.93 13.52
CA SER A 208 4.87 -21.30 12.14
C SER A 208 3.47 -20.85 11.73
N GLY A 209 3.36 -20.16 10.62
CA GLY A 209 2.13 -19.77 9.95
C GLY A 209 2.45 -19.27 8.54
N CYS A 210 1.53 -19.46 7.60
CA CYS A 210 1.65 -18.86 6.28
C CYS A 210 0.84 -17.56 6.27
N LEU A 211 1.47 -16.44 5.97
CA LEU A 211 0.79 -15.17 5.82
C LEU A 211 -0.04 -15.19 4.53
N ASN A 212 -1.23 -14.63 4.61
CA ASN A 212 -2.15 -14.52 3.49
C ASN A 212 -2.92 -13.18 3.54
N GLU A 213 -3.87 -13.00 2.66
CA GLU A 213 -4.67 -11.79 2.52
C GLU A 213 -5.46 -11.38 3.76
N LYS A 214 -5.61 -12.27 4.76
CA LYS A 214 -6.36 -11.96 5.98
C LYS A 214 -5.62 -11.00 6.93
N ILE A 215 -4.31 -10.80 6.73
CA ILE A 215 -3.57 -9.74 7.45
C ILE A 215 -4.09 -8.35 7.09
N ASP A 216 -4.40 -8.12 5.80
CA ASP A 216 -4.97 -6.85 5.33
C ASP A 216 -6.36 -6.62 5.93
N ILE A 217 -7.15 -7.69 6.10
CA ILE A 217 -8.50 -7.60 6.69
C ILE A 217 -8.41 -7.17 8.16
N PHE A 218 -7.44 -7.69 8.91
CA PHE A 218 -7.21 -7.27 10.29
C PHE A 218 -6.84 -5.78 10.37
N SER A 219 -5.84 -5.37 9.60
CA SER A 219 -5.39 -3.98 9.54
C SER A 219 -6.51 -3.04 9.09
N LEU A 220 -7.32 -3.43 8.09
CA LEU A 220 -8.50 -2.71 7.66
C LEU A 220 -9.52 -2.55 8.80
N GLY A 221 -9.71 -3.56 9.64
CA GLY A 221 -10.60 -3.49 10.80
C GLY A 221 -10.20 -2.38 11.78
N LEU A 222 -8.90 -2.27 12.09
CA LEU A 222 -8.35 -1.19 12.91
C LEU A 222 -8.53 0.18 12.24
N VAL A 223 -8.22 0.27 10.95
CA VAL A 223 -8.40 1.50 10.14
C VAL A 223 -9.86 1.91 10.08
N MET A 224 -10.80 0.99 9.86
CA MET A 224 -12.23 1.31 9.85
C MET A 224 -12.70 1.92 11.17
N HIS A 225 -12.24 1.37 12.31
CA HIS A 225 -12.55 1.92 13.62
C HIS A 225 -12.01 3.35 13.75
N GLU A 226 -10.73 3.54 13.44
CA GLU A 226 -10.07 4.82 13.58
C GLU A 226 -10.63 5.90 12.63
N LEU A 227 -10.93 5.55 11.39
CA LEU A 227 -11.59 6.46 10.43
C LEU A 227 -13.00 6.84 10.89
N TRP A 228 -13.68 5.96 11.63
CA TRP A 228 -15.04 6.26 12.09
C TRP A 228 -15.07 7.23 13.26
N CYS A 229 -14.31 6.94 14.33
CA CYS A 229 -14.39 7.70 15.60
C CYS A 229 -13.14 8.52 15.91
N GLY A 230 -12.04 8.38 15.15
CA GLY A 230 -10.79 9.13 15.32
C GLY A 230 -9.81 8.53 16.31
N SER A 231 -10.06 7.28 16.77
CA SER A 231 -9.19 6.52 17.67
C SER A 231 -9.18 5.05 17.30
N LEU A 232 -8.14 4.34 17.72
CA LEU A 232 -8.09 2.88 17.66
C LEU A 232 -9.04 2.26 18.69
N PRO A 233 -9.48 0.99 18.52
CA PRO A 233 -10.22 0.27 19.54
C PRO A 233 -9.40 0.16 20.82
N SER A 234 -10.06 0.23 21.96
CA SER A 234 -9.44 -0.07 23.26
C SER A 234 -9.53 -1.56 23.58
N PHE A 235 -8.73 -2.02 24.53
CA PHE A 235 -8.72 -3.41 24.95
C PHE A 235 -8.48 -3.52 26.47
N SER A 236 -8.85 -4.68 27.04
CA SER A 236 -8.51 -4.98 28.44
C SER A 236 -7.01 -5.31 28.57
N GLY A 237 -6.48 -5.22 29.80
CA GLY A 237 -5.07 -5.47 30.07
C GLY A 237 -4.14 -4.31 29.75
N GLU A 238 -2.86 -4.47 30.05
CA GLU A 238 -1.79 -3.49 29.83
C GLU A 238 -0.95 -3.89 28.63
N PHE A 239 -1.44 -3.60 27.42
CA PHE A 239 -0.78 -3.87 26.14
C PHE A 239 -0.64 -2.57 25.33
N ASN A 240 0.38 -2.52 24.47
CA ASN A 240 0.61 -1.36 23.61
C ASN A 240 -0.15 -1.47 22.29
N TYR A 241 -0.40 -2.71 21.81
CA TYR A 241 -0.97 -2.95 20.49
C TYR A 241 -2.14 -3.93 20.54
N ALA A 242 -3.09 -3.76 19.62
CA ALA A 242 -4.28 -4.60 19.53
C ALA A 242 -3.94 -6.09 19.32
N PHE A 243 -2.94 -6.40 18.50
CA PHE A 243 -2.51 -7.79 18.26
C PHE A 243 -1.98 -8.46 19.54
N GLU A 244 -1.28 -7.72 20.41
CA GLU A 244 -0.78 -8.27 21.70
C GLU A 244 -1.94 -8.64 22.60
N ALA A 245 -2.92 -7.74 22.77
CA ALA A 245 -4.11 -8.02 23.57
C ALA A 245 -4.87 -9.25 23.03
N ILE A 246 -5.06 -9.32 21.71
CA ILE A 246 -5.79 -10.43 21.05
C ILE A 246 -5.06 -11.76 21.23
N VAL A 247 -3.74 -11.80 21.06
CA VAL A 247 -2.92 -13.03 21.29
C VAL A 247 -3.02 -13.51 22.73
N ASN A 248 -3.19 -12.59 23.69
CA ASN A 248 -3.37 -12.90 25.10
C ASN A 248 -4.85 -13.12 25.51
N ASN A 249 -5.76 -13.26 24.54
CA ASN A 249 -7.20 -13.45 24.72
C ASN A 249 -7.90 -12.33 25.51
N GLU A 250 -7.39 -11.11 25.39
CA GLU A 250 -8.03 -9.94 25.97
C GLU A 250 -9.19 -9.44 25.12
N THR A 251 -10.13 -8.76 25.77
CA THR A 251 -11.31 -8.24 25.08
C THR A 251 -10.98 -6.95 24.35
N VAL A 252 -11.34 -6.87 23.07
CA VAL A 252 -11.28 -5.64 22.27
C VAL A 252 -12.62 -4.94 22.33
N PHE A 253 -12.62 -3.64 22.63
CA PHE A 253 -13.81 -2.81 22.76
C PHE A 253 -13.93 -1.87 21.56
N ILE A 254 -15.03 -2.04 20.83
CA ILE A 254 -15.38 -1.15 19.71
C ILE A 254 -16.12 0.07 20.28
N ASP A 255 -15.78 1.26 19.80
CA ASP A 255 -16.41 2.51 20.24
C ASP A 255 -17.94 2.48 20.02
N ARG A 256 -18.69 2.97 21.01
CA ARG A 256 -20.15 2.93 21.00
C ARG A 256 -20.80 3.90 19.99
N SER A 257 -20.04 4.86 19.47
CA SER A 257 -20.50 5.75 18.40
C SER A 257 -20.58 5.06 17.03
N ILE A 258 -19.92 3.89 16.90
CA ILE A 258 -19.95 3.10 15.66
C ILE A 258 -21.27 2.33 15.58
N PRO A 259 -22.04 2.43 14.47
CA PRO A 259 -23.28 1.71 14.29
C PRO A 259 -23.11 0.19 14.48
N ALA A 260 -24.14 -0.46 15.04
CA ALA A 260 -24.05 -1.85 15.48
C ALA A 260 -23.68 -2.86 14.38
N ASP A 261 -24.07 -2.61 13.14
CA ASP A 261 -23.72 -3.44 11.99
C ASP A 261 -22.23 -3.28 11.60
N VAL A 262 -21.71 -2.06 11.60
CA VAL A 262 -20.28 -1.76 11.35
C VAL A 262 -19.42 -2.29 12.50
N SER A 263 -19.88 -2.11 13.76
CA SER A 263 -19.20 -2.65 14.95
C SER A 263 -19.06 -4.17 14.89
N ARG A 264 -20.13 -4.90 14.50
CA ARG A 264 -20.07 -6.36 14.30
C ARG A 264 -19.10 -6.77 13.20
N LEU A 265 -19.04 -6.00 12.10
CA LEU A 265 -18.09 -6.25 11.02
C LEU A 265 -16.67 -6.10 11.53
N ILE A 266 -16.34 -4.97 12.16
CA ILE A 266 -15.00 -4.71 12.73
C ILE A 266 -14.62 -5.81 13.73
N SER A 267 -15.52 -6.21 14.63
CA SER A 267 -15.25 -7.29 15.60
C SER A 267 -14.89 -8.61 14.90
N ARG A 268 -15.53 -8.95 13.78
CA ARG A 268 -15.19 -10.15 12.99
C ARG A 268 -13.82 -10.01 12.28
N MET A 269 -13.48 -8.80 11.84
CA MET A 269 -12.19 -8.53 11.19
C MET A 269 -11.02 -8.66 12.17
N LEU A 270 -11.24 -8.40 13.45
CA LEU A 270 -10.21 -8.43 14.51
C LEU A 270 -10.08 -9.79 15.21
N LEU A 271 -10.66 -10.86 14.68
CA LEU A 271 -10.52 -12.21 15.26
C LEU A 271 -9.08 -12.71 15.19
N LEU A 272 -8.66 -13.47 16.23
CA LEU A 272 -7.33 -14.07 16.29
C LEU A 272 -7.08 -15.04 15.13
N ASP A 273 -8.05 -15.95 14.87
CA ASP A 273 -7.95 -16.91 13.76
C ASP A 273 -8.26 -16.22 12.41
N PRO A 274 -7.26 -16.08 11.50
CA PRO A 274 -7.46 -15.43 10.20
C PRO A 274 -8.59 -16.06 9.36
N ARG A 275 -8.81 -17.37 9.49
CA ARG A 275 -9.83 -18.12 8.72
C ARG A 275 -11.25 -17.70 9.07
N GLN A 276 -11.46 -17.15 10.27
CA GLN A 276 -12.77 -16.69 10.75
C GLN A 276 -13.05 -15.22 10.35
N ARG A 277 -12.02 -14.49 9.88
CA ARG A 277 -12.21 -13.13 9.39
C ARG A 277 -12.93 -13.13 8.06
N PRO A 278 -13.78 -12.13 7.78
CA PRO A 278 -14.45 -12.01 6.50
C PRO A 278 -13.45 -11.85 5.34
N SER A 279 -13.89 -12.08 4.12
CA SER A 279 -13.16 -11.64 2.93
C SER A 279 -13.37 -10.13 2.71
N ALA A 280 -12.57 -9.52 1.84
CA ALA A 280 -12.76 -8.12 1.46
C ALA A 280 -14.12 -7.90 0.76
N GLU A 281 -14.59 -8.87 -0.01
CA GLU A 281 -15.92 -8.85 -0.66
C GLU A 281 -17.05 -8.92 0.37
N GLU A 282 -16.91 -9.76 1.40
CA GLU A 282 -17.87 -9.80 2.52
C GLU A 282 -17.86 -8.49 3.31
N CYS A 283 -16.68 -7.85 3.52
CA CYS A 283 -16.59 -6.53 4.14
C CYS A 283 -17.31 -5.48 3.29
N PHE A 284 -17.08 -5.46 1.99
CA PHE A 284 -17.77 -4.56 1.05
C PHE A 284 -19.28 -4.71 1.12
N SER A 285 -19.76 -5.95 1.06
CA SER A 285 -21.20 -6.27 1.07
C SER A 285 -21.87 -5.92 2.41
N SER A 286 -21.15 -6.09 3.53
CA SER A 286 -21.68 -5.82 4.88
C SER A 286 -21.86 -4.32 5.18
N LEU A 287 -21.25 -3.42 4.40
CA LEU A 287 -21.31 -1.97 4.62
C LEU A 287 -22.51 -1.26 3.94
N GLY A 288 -23.47 -2.02 3.34
CA GLY A 288 -24.75 -1.51 2.86
C GLY A 288 -24.91 -1.45 1.33
N ASP A 289 -25.95 -0.77 0.84
CA ASP A 289 -26.41 -0.72 -0.55
C ASP A 289 -25.40 -0.17 -1.57
N PRO A 290 -25.62 -0.37 -2.89
CA PRO A 290 -24.65 -0.02 -3.93
C PRO A 290 -24.17 1.43 -3.87
N LEU A 291 -22.89 1.63 -4.20
CA LEU A 291 -22.28 2.96 -4.29
C LEU A 291 -23.10 3.86 -5.25
N PRO A 292 -23.27 5.15 -4.95
CA PRO A 292 -23.89 6.07 -5.89
C PRO A 292 -23.24 5.98 -7.26
N VAL A 293 -24.05 5.96 -8.33
CA VAL A 293 -23.62 5.69 -9.72
C VAL A 293 -22.45 6.60 -10.18
N GLY A 294 -22.40 7.85 -9.71
CA GLY A 294 -21.32 8.78 -10.05
C GLY A 294 -19.93 8.45 -9.48
N ILE A 295 -19.84 7.57 -8.46
CA ILE A 295 -18.56 7.18 -7.86
C ILE A 295 -17.95 5.98 -8.60
N THR A 296 -18.80 5.09 -9.12
CA THR A 296 -18.37 3.95 -9.94
C THR A 296 -18.01 4.38 -11.37
N GLU A 297 -18.60 5.45 -11.88
CA GLU A 297 -18.31 5.99 -13.22
C GLU A 297 -17.02 6.82 -13.26
N ALA A 298 -16.66 7.53 -12.17
CA ALA A 298 -15.36 8.19 -12.08
C ALA A 298 -14.18 7.21 -12.17
N ALA A 299 -14.39 5.96 -11.76
CA ALA A 299 -13.42 4.86 -11.95
C ALA A 299 -13.45 4.28 -13.38
N LYS A 300 -14.49 4.59 -14.19
CA LYS A 300 -14.69 4.06 -15.55
C LYS A 300 -14.65 5.15 -16.62
N ASP A 301 -14.55 6.45 -16.26
CA ASP A 301 -14.59 7.55 -17.20
C ASP A 301 -13.40 7.50 -18.17
N PRO A 302 -13.67 7.25 -19.47
CA PRO A 302 -12.60 7.23 -20.49
C PRO A 302 -11.95 8.60 -20.69
N THR A 303 -12.60 9.71 -20.33
CA THR A 303 -12.02 11.06 -20.47
C THR A 303 -10.93 11.31 -19.41
N VAL A 304 -11.01 10.66 -18.25
CA VAL A 304 -9.89 10.55 -17.30
C VAL A 304 -8.79 9.66 -17.88
N ARG A 305 -9.15 8.68 -18.74
CA ARG A 305 -8.19 7.86 -19.49
C ARG A 305 -7.53 8.64 -20.63
N GLU A 306 -8.23 9.51 -21.34
CA GLU A 306 -7.66 10.31 -22.43
C GLU A 306 -6.79 11.46 -21.94
N ALA A 307 -7.07 12.04 -20.77
CA ALA A 307 -6.18 13.01 -20.13
C ALA A 307 -4.90 12.37 -19.54
N VAL A 308 -4.88 11.03 -19.32
CA VAL A 308 -3.79 10.31 -18.67
C VAL A 308 -3.23 9.14 -19.49
N GLY A 309 -3.83 8.66 -20.57
CA GLY A 309 -3.28 7.45 -21.13
C GLY A 309 -3.84 6.82 -22.40
N GLY A 310 -4.35 7.56 -23.38
CA GLY A 310 -4.69 6.98 -24.69
C GLY A 310 -3.46 6.53 -25.52
N SER A 311 -2.29 7.13 -25.32
CA SER A 311 -1.03 6.75 -26.00
C SER A 311 -0.01 6.06 -25.08
N GLU A 312 -0.18 6.11 -23.76
CA GLU A 312 0.84 5.72 -22.78
C GLU A 312 0.76 4.26 -22.34
N ALA A 313 -0.42 3.63 -22.36
CA ALA A 313 -0.51 2.18 -22.11
C ALA A 313 0.19 1.34 -23.18
N ALA A 314 0.25 1.84 -24.42
CA ALA A 314 1.04 1.24 -25.49
C ALA A 314 2.53 1.57 -25.36
N ALA A 315 2.88 2.77 -24.88
CA ALA A 315 4.25 3.19 -24.62
C ALA A 315 4.84 2.48 -23.39
N ALA A 316 4.08 2.31 -22.30
CA ALA A 316 4.50 1.56 -21.14
C ALA A 316 4.81 0.10 -21.48
N LYS A 317 3.94 -0.58 -22.24
CA LYS A 317 4.22 -1.95 -22.73
C LYS A 317 5.46 -2.03 -23.61
N SER A 318 5.81 -0.97 -24.35
CA SER A 318 7.02 -0.92 -25.17
C SER A 318 8.29 -0.62 -24.37
N LEU A 319 8.19 0.13 -23.29
CA LEU A 319 9.29 0.44 -22.37
C LEU A 319 9.71 -0.79 -21.54
N TRP A 320 8.74 -1.58 -21.09
CA TRP A 320 9.00 -2.84 -20.39
C TRP A 320 9.74 -3.86 -21.25
N LYS A 321 9.43 -3.92 -22.57
CA LYS A 321 10.16 -4.80 -23.51
C LYS A 321 11.61 -4.40 -23.77
N ARG A 322 11.98 -3.12 -23.61
CA ARG A 322 13.34 -2.63 -23.83
C ARG A 322 14.26 -2.74 -22.61
N ALA A 323 13.69 -2.89 -21.42
CA ALA A 323 14.49 -3.04 -20.19
C ALA A 323 14.96 -4.48 -19.94
N GLY A 324 14.39 -5.46 -20.64
CA GLY A 324 14.79 -6.88 -20.56
C GLY A 324 15.98 -7.25 -21.44
N ASP A 325 16.47 -6.35 -22.32
CA ASP A 325 17.56 -6.59 -23.28
C ASP A 325 18.87 -5.88 -22.93
N LEU A 326 19.07 -5.46 -21.66
CA LEU A 326 20.33 -4.89 -21.16
C LEU A 326 20.72 -5.61 -19.83
#